data_2907c69fa0d9040f114019e020da172c
#
_entry.id   2907c69fa0d9040f114019e020da172c
#
_cell.length_a   1.000
_cell.length_b   1.000
_cell.length_c   1.000
_cell.angle_alpha   90.00
_cell.angle_beta   90.00
_cell.angle_gamma   90.00
#
_symmetry.space_group_name_H-M   'P 1'
#
loop_
_entity.id
_entity.type
_entity.pdbx_description
1 polymer ?
#
loop_
_entity_poly.entity_id
_entity_poly.type
_entity_poly.pdbx_seq_one_letter_code
_entity_poly.pdbx_strand_id
1 'polypeptide(L)'
;MSGHVLTRGFEERDRERIVALLREYETAIGVSLCFQDFAGELEGLPGDYAPPGGTLILAREPETGELIGCVAVRPVPAKPGMCEMKRLYVRDAARGSGLGRTLALASFAEARRIGYTAMCLDTLPRMTQAQALYRSLGFRQTGIAASDPPVLLFERELGSGP
;
A
#
# COMPACT_ATOMS: atom_id res chain seq x y z
N MET A 1 -11.79 -22.99 -1.48
CA MET A 1 -10.90 -22.03 -0.83
C MET A 1 -9.90 -21.49 -1.84
N SER A 2 -10.13 -20.30 -2.25
CA SER A 2 -9.22 -19.69 -3.21
C SER A 2 -8.11 -18.98 -2.45
N GLY A 3 -6.92 -19.56 -2.42
CA GLY A 3 -5.76 -18.84 -1.98
C GLY A 3 -5.39 -17.82 -3.04
N HIS A 4 -5.11 -16.59 -2.63
CA HIS A 4 -4.59 -15.58 -3.54
C HIS A 4 -3.09 -15.76 -3.69
N VAL A 5 -2.56 -15.46 -4.87
CA VAL A 5 -1.13 -15.51 -5.10
C VAL A 5 -0.57 -14.11 -4.94
N LEU A 6 0.41 -13.97 -4.04
CA LEU A 6 1.12 -12.70 -3.88
C LEU A 6 2.43 -12.76 -4.66
N THR A 7 2.70 -11.73 -5.44
CA THR A 7 3.99 -11.57 -6.13
C THR A 7 4.63 -10.26 -5.70
N ARG A 8 5.95 -10.24 -5.64
CA ARG A 8 6.72 -9.08 -5.22
C ARG A 8 7.51 -8.52 -6.38
N GLY A 9 7.59 -7.21 -6.42
CA GLY A 9 8.36 -6.50 -7.41
C GLY A 9 7.56 -6.12 -8.64
N PHE A 10 8.04 -5.07 -9.29
CA PHE A 10 7.45 -4.56 -10.52
C PHE A 10 8.07 -5.26 -11.71
N GLU A 11 7.24 -5.73 -12.62
CA GLU A 11 7.68 -6.24 -13.91
C GLU A 11 7.03 -5.41 -15.02
N GLU A 12 7.80 -5.07 -16.04
CA GLU A 12 7.34 -4.19 -17.11
C GLU A 12 6.12 -4.76 -17.84
N ARG A 13 6.02 -6.07 -17.97
CA ARG A 13 4.87 -6.73 -18.58
C ARG A 13 3.56 -6.49 -17.84
N ASP A 14 3.64 -6.11 -16.56
CA ASP A 14 2.45 -5.84 -15.73
C ASP A 14 2.06 -4.36 -15.70
N ARG A 15 2.84 -3.49 -16.32
CA ARG A 15 2.67 -2.03 -16.20
C ARG A 15 1.24 -1.58 -16.46
N GLU A 16 0.65 -1.97 -17.58
CA GLU A 16 -0.70 -1.52 -17.94
C GLU A 16 -1.74 -1.98 -16.92
N ARG A 17 -1.60 -3.21 -16.43
CA ARG A 17 -2.52 -3.77 -15.44
C ARG A 17 -2.37 -3.08 -14.09
N ILE A 18 -1.14 -2.77 -13.69
CA ILE A 18 -0.87 -2.05 -12.45
C ILE A 18 -1.42 -0.64 -12.52
N VAL A 19 -1.21 0.06 -13.62
CA VAL A 19 -1.75 1.40 -13.82
C VAL A 19 -3.28 1.38 -13.74
N ALA A 20 -3.91 0.40 -14.39
CA ALA A 20 -5.37 0.27 -14.34
C ALA A 20 -5.87 0.04 -12.92
N LEU A 21 -5.18 -0.81 -12.15
CA LEU A 21 -5.54 -1.08 -10.76
C LEU A 21 -5.40 0.17 -9.89
N LEU A 22 -4.32 0.92 -10.05
CA LEU A 22 -4.09 2.14 -9.28
C LEU A 22 -5.08 3.26 -9.66
N ARG A 23 -5.52 3.32 -10.90
CA ARG A 23 -6.57 4.26 -11.29
C ARG A 23 -7.92 3.86 -10.70
N GLU A 24 -8.22 2.57 -10.59
CA GLU A 24 -9.38 2.09 -9.84
C GLU A 24 -9.31 2.53 -8.39
N TYR A 25 -8.13 2.41 -7.78
CA TYR A 25 -7.91 2.86 -6.41
C TYR A 25 -8.25 4.34 -6.25
N GLU A 26 -7.76 5.19 -7.14
CA GLU A 26 -8.06 6.62 -7.09
C GLU A 26 -9.57 6.89 -7.19
N THR A 27 -10.23 6.20 -8.11
CA THR A 27 -11.68 6.33 -8.28
C THR A 27 -12.41 5.87 -7.03
N ALA A 28 -11.99 4.75 -6.45
CA ALA A 28 -12.64 4.17 -5.27
C ALA A 28 -12.53 5.07 -4.05
N ILE A 29 -11.40 5.75 -3.85
CA ILE A 29 -11.26 6.67 -2.71
C ILE A 29 -11.99 7.99 -2.94
N GLY A 30 -12.40 8.28 -4.20
CA GLY A 30 -13.29 9.40 -4.51
C GLY A 30 -12.66 10.78 -4.41
N VAL A 31 -11.34 10.88 -4.35
CA VAL A 31 -10.62 12.16 -4.41
C VAL A 31 -9.50 12.04 -5.42
N SER A 32 -9.18 13.17 -6.07
CA SER A 32 -8.03 13.20 -6.97
C SER A 32 -6.74 13.10 -6.17
N LEU A 33 -5.80 12.29 -6.66
CA LEU A 33 -4.48 12.18 -6.08
C LEU A 33 -3.47 13.12 -6.73
N CYS A 34 -3.94 14.13 -7.46
CA CYS A 34 -3.07 15.13 -8.10
C CYS A 34 -2.12 15.78 -7.10
N PHE A 35 -2.60 16.01 -5.87
CA PHE A 35 -1.78 16.61 -4.82
C PHE A 35 -0.59 15.76 -4.41
N GLN A 36 -0.59 14.48 -4.78
CA GLN A 36 0.52 13.55 -4.54
C GLN A 36 1.30 13.24 -5.82
N ASP A 37 1.08 14.02 -6.90
CA ASP A 37 1.67 13.78 -8.21
C ASP A 37 1.42 12.34 -8.71
N PHE A 38 0.18 11.92 -8.63
CA PHE A 38 -0.18 10.54 -8.97
C PHE A 38 0.13 10.19 -10.42
N ALA A 39 -0.08 11.13 -11.36
CA ALA A 39 0.23 10.91 -12.76
C ALA A 39 1.73 10.63 -12.96
N GLY A 40 2.59 11.39 -12.28
CA GLY A 40 4.03 11.17 -12.33
C GLY A 40 4.43 9.82 -11.71
N GLU A 41 3.76 9.44 -10.62
CA GLU A 41 3.97 8.14 -10.00
C GLU A 41 3.67 7.00 -10.98
N LEU A 42 2.53 7.08 -11.68
CA LEU A 42 2.14 6.04 -12.63
C LEU A 42 3.09 5.95 -13.83
N GLU A 43 3.52 7.10 -14.35
CA GLU A 43 4.47 7.13 -15.45
C GLU A 43 5.84 6.59 -15.05
N GLY A 44 6.27 6.88 -13.81
CA GLY A 44 7.59 6.55 -13.32
C GLY A 44 7.71 5.20 -12.63
N LEU A 45 6.66 4.38 -12.63
CA LEU A 45 6.72 3.09 -11.96
C LEU A 45 7.93 2.27 -12.39
N PRO A 46 8.62 1.59 -11.47
CA PRO A 46 8.30 1.45 -10.04
C PRO A 46 8.74 2.62 -9.15
N GLY A 47 9.53 3.57 -9.64
CA GLY A 47 9.97 4.75 -8.88
C GLY A 47 10.47 4.39 -7.48
N ASP A 48 9.89 5.04 -6.47
CA ASP A 48 10.25 4.81 -5.06
C ASP A 48 9.86 3.43 -4.53
N TYR A 49 9.05 2.68 -5.28
CA TYR A 49 8.68 1.31 -4.92
C TYR A 49 9.69 0.28 -5.43
N ALA A 50 10.77 0.73 -6.07
CA ALA A 50 11.83 -0.14 -6.55
C ALA A 50 12.77 -0.56 -5.41
N PRO A 51 13.38 -1.77 -5.51
CA PRO A 51 14.42 -2.12 -4.56
C PRO A 51 15.62 -1.19 -4.74
N PRO A 52 16.49 -1.03 -3.73
CA PRO A 52 16.49 -1.80 -2.48
C PRO A 52 15.57 -1.24 -1.40
N GLY A 53 15.12 0.00 -1.51
CA GLY A 53 14.40 0.68 -0.44
C GLY A 53 12.89 0.53 -0.46
N GLY A 54 12.33 0.08 -1.57
CA GLY A 54 10.89 -0.06 -1.74
C GLY A 54 10.48 -1.44 -2.25
N THR A 55 9.18 -1.66 -2.30
CA THR A 55 8.61 -2.85 -2.91
C THR A 55 7.17 -2.60 -3.33
N LEU A 56 6.73 -3.35 -4.31
CA LEU A 56 5.35 -3.40 -4.75
C LEU A 56 4.89 -4.85 -4.64
N ILE A 57 3.81 -5.07 -3.91
CA ILE A 57 3.25 -6.42 -3.72
C ILE A 57 1.92 -6.46 -4.44
N LEU A 58 1.73 -7.47 -5.28
CA LEU A 58 0.53 -7.64 -6.09
C LEU A 58 -0.18 -8.93 -5.66
N ALA A 59 -1.51 -8.86 -5.56
CA ALA A 59 -2.33 -10.04 -5.33
C ALA A 59 -2.99 -10.43 -6.64
N ARG A 60 -2.90 -11.71 -6.98
CA ARG A 60 -3.40 -12.26 -8.24
C ARG A 60 -4.41 -13.35 -7.99
N GLU A 61 -5.39 -13.43 -8.87
CA GLU A 61 -6.29 -14.56 -8.94
C GLU A 61 -5.49 -15.79 -9.42
N PRO A 62 -5.52 -16.90 -8.69
CA PRO A 62 -4.67 -18.07 -9.05
C PRO A 62 -4.91 -18.62 -10.44
N GLU A 63 -6.16 -18.64 -10.88
CA GLU A 63 -6.51 -19.29 -12.16
C GLU A 63 -6.23 -18.42 -13.36
N THR A 64 -6.46 -17.10 -13.25
CA THR A 64 -6.37 -16.18 -14.38
C THR A 64 -5.12 -15.32 -14.36
N GLY A 65 -4.48 -15.16 -13.19
CA GLY A 65 -3.38 -14.22 -13.00
C GLY A 65 -3.82 -12.77 -12.94
N GLU A 66 -5.13 -12.51 -12.94
CA GLU A 66 -5.67 -11.16 -12.90
C GLU A 66 -5.34 -10.48 -11.58
N LEU A 67 -4.96 -9.19 -11.64
CA LEU A 67 -4.66 -8.42 -10.44
C LEU A 67 -5.94 -8.08 -9.69
N ILE A 68 -5.96 -8.39 -8.40
CA ILE A 68 -7.12 -8.16 -7.53
C ILE A 68 -6.80 -7.28 -6.33
N GLY A 69 -5.55 -6.96 -6.13
CA GLY A 69 -5.14 -6.06 -5.05
C GLY A 69 -3.67 -5.73 -5.12
N CYS A 70 -3.26 -4.75 -4.33
CA CYS A 70 -1.86 -4.34 -4.26
C CYS A 70 -1.58 -3.61 -2.94
N VAL A 71 -0.30 -3.47 -2.65
CA VAL A 71 0.22 -2.58 -1.62
C VAL A 71 1.65 -2.22 -1.99
N ALA A 72 2.08 -1.02 -1.64
CA ALA A 72 3.45 -0.57 -1.91
C ALA A 72 4.11 -0.09 -0.63
N VAL A 73 5.42 -0.18 -0.59
CA VAL A 73 6.27 0.35 0.48
C VAL A 73 7.34 1.22 -0.15
N ARG A 74 7.56 2.39 0.41
CA ARG A 74 8.62 3.29 -0.03
C ARG A 74 9.38 3.87 1.16
N PRO A 75 10.64 4.32 0.95
CA PRO A 75 11.37 4.98 2.02
C PRO A 75 10.75 6.33 2.38
N VAL A 76 11.01 6.79 3.60
CA VAL A 76 10.73 8.17 4.03
C VAL A 76 12.10 8.84 4.21
N PRO A 77 12.58 9.60 3.22
CA PRO A 77 13.96 10.13 3.26
C PRO A 77 14.28 10.95 4.48
N ALA A 78 13.31 11.70 5.01
CA ALA A 78 13.51 12.53 6.19
C ALA A 78 13.62 11.75 7.50
N LYS A 79 13.26 10.46 7.49
CA LYS A 79 13.24 9.61 8.69
C LYS A 79 13.88 8.25 8.39
N PRO A 80 15.22 8.16 8.41
CA PRO A 80 15.90 6.88 8.20
C PRO A 80 15.35 5.81 9.15
N GLY A 81 15.19 4.60 8.65
CA GLY A 81 14.59 3.51 9.41
C GLY A 81 13.07 3.44 9.31
N MET A 82 12.43 4.49 8.79
CA MET A 82 10.97 4.49 8.58
C MET A 82 10.64 4.32 7.11
N CYS A 83 9.62 3.50 6.84
CA CYS A 83 9.04 3.39 5.51
C CYS A 83 7.58 3.84 5.55
N GLU A 84 6.99 3.99 4.38
CA GLU A 84 5.59 4.36 4.25
C GLU A 84 4.85 3.29 3.46
N MET A 85 3.72 2.83 3.99
CA MET A 85 2.81 1.96 3.26
C MET A 85 1.90 2.83 2.39
N LYS A 86 1.84 2.52 1.10
CA LYS A 86 1.06 3.26 0.11
C LYS A 86 0.22 2.32 -0.72
N ARG A 87 -0.89 2.82 -1.22
CA ARG A 87 -1.68 2.19 -2.28
C ARG A 87 -2.21 0.81 -1.90
N LEU A 88 -2.57 0.61 -0.63
CA LEU A 88 -3.27 -0.62 -0.23
C LEU A 88 -4.67 -0.60 -0.84
N TYR A 89 -4.94 -1.53 -1.73
CA TYR A 89 -6.20 -1.60 -2.43
C TYR A 89 -6.58 -3.05 -2.72
N VAL A 90 -7.85 -3.35 -2.55
CA VAL A 90 -8.44 -4.64 -2.91
C VAL A 90 -9.68 -4.36 -3.75
N ARG A 91 -9.78 -4.99 -4.91
CA ARG A 91 -10.94 -4.84 -5.78
C ARG A 91 -12.21 -5.32 -5.09
N ASP A 92 -13.34 -4.70 -5.43
CA ASP A 92 -14.64 -5.02 -4.81
C ASP A 92 -14.94 -6.52 -4.81
N ALA A 93 -14.70 -7.19 -5.92
CA ALA A 93 -14.99 -8.62 -6.04
C ALA A 93 -14.19 -9.49 -5.07
N ALA A 94 -13.04 -8.99 -4.58
CA ALA A 94 -12.19 -9.73 -3.66
C ALA A 94 -12.31 -9.26 -2.20
N ARG A 95 -13.14 -8.25 -1.94
CA ARG A 95 -13.33 -7.73 -0.58
C ARG A 95 -14.09 -8.74 0.29
N GLY A 96 -13.85 -8.66 1.60
CA GLY A 96 -14.45 -9.58 2.54
C GLY A 96 -13.72 -10.90 2.68
N SER A 97 -12.62 -11.08 1.93
CA SER A 97 -11.81 -12.30 1.96
C SER A 97 -10.62 -12.23 2.90
N GLY A 98 -10.39 -11.06 3.54
CA GLY A 98 -9.22 -10.82 4.37
C GLY A 98 -7.97 -10.44 3.57
N LEU A 99 -8.10 -10.19 2.27
CA LEU A 99 -6.96 -9.90 1.40
C LEU A 99 -6.25 -8.59 1.80
N GLY A 100 -7.01 -7.56 2.21
CA GLY A 100 -6.40 -6.31 2.66
C GLY A 100 -5.45 -6.52 3.84
N ARG A 101 -5.88 -7.33 4.80
CA ARG A 101 -5.05 -7.69 5.95
C ARG A 101 -3.83 -8.49 5.52
N THR A 102 -4.03 -9.45 4.62
CA THR A 102 -2.93 -10.28 4.08
C THR A 102 -1.88 -9.41 3.39
N LEU A 103 -2.31 -8.46 2.56
CA LEU A 103 -1.41 -7.53 1.88
C LEU A 103 -0.64 -6.65 2.87
N ALA A 104 -1.33 -6.11 3.88
CA ALA A 104 -0.69 -5.29 4.89
C ALA A 104 0.37 -6.09 5.66
N LEU A 105 0.04 -7.32 6.08
CA LEU A 105 0.99 -8.19 6.77
C LEU A 105 2.20 -8.51 5.89
N ALA A 106 1.98 -8.74 4.59
CA ALA A 106 3.07 -8.96 3.65
C ALA A 106 3.97 -7.73 3.53
N SER A 107 3.39 -6.53 3.56
CA SER A 107 4.17 -5.29 3.52
C SER A 107 5.06 -5.15 4.76
N PHE A 108 4.57 -5.57 5.92
CA PHE A 108 5.38 -5.55 7.16
C PHE A 108 6.58 -6.48 7.03
N ALA A 109 6.35 -7.71 6.55
CA ALA A 109 7.42 -8.69 6.37
C ALA A 109 8.49 -8.17 5.41
N GLU A 110 8.08 -7.59 4.29
CA GLU A 110 9.02 -7.02 3.32
C GLU A 110 9.78 -5.82 3.90
N ALA A 111 9.08 -4.95 4.61
CA ALA A 111 9.73 -3.79 5.25
C ALA A 111 10.79 -4.23 6.25
N ARG A 112 10.50 -5.25 7.06
CA ARG A 112 11.49 -5.81 7.99
C ARG A 112 12.68 -6.40 7.25
N ARG A 113 12.42 -7.13 6.18
CA ARG A 113 13.49 -7.72 5.35
C ARG A 113 14.40 -6.66 4.76
N ILE A 114 13.84 -5.53 4.34
CA ILE A 114 14.61 -4.39 3.83
C ILE A 114 15.45 -3.74 4.93
N GLY A 115 14.98 -3.80 6.18
CA GLY A 115 15.70 -3.25 7.32
C GLY A 115 14.98 -2.10 8.03
N TYR A 116 13.74 -1.81 7.66
CA TYR A 116 12.96 -0.78 8.34
C TYR A 116 12.50 -1.23 9.71
N THR A 117 12.46 -0.30 10.65
CA THR A 117 12.04 -0.55 12.04
C THR A 117 10.67 0.04 12.35
N ALA A 118 10.17 0.92 11.50
CA ALA A 118 8.88 1.58 11.69
C ALA A 118 8.22 1.83 10.32
N MET A 119 6.90 1.93 10.36
CA MET A 119 6.10 2.17 9.16
C MET A 119 5.06 3.24 9.46
N CYS A 120 4.87 4.17 8.54
CA CYS A 120 3.81 5.16 8.60
C CYS A 120 2.86 5.01 7.41
N LEU A 121 1.72 5.64 7.50
CA LEU A 121 0.76 5.76 6.41
C LEU A 121 -0.11 7.00 6.63
N ASP A 122 -0.74 7.47 5.57
CA ASP A 122 -1.82 8.43 5.69
C ASP A 122 -3.10 7.83 5.12
N THR A 123 -4.24 8.33 5.61
CA THR A 123 -5.55 7.88 5.14
C THR A 123 -6.56 9.03 5.29
N LEU A 124 -7.62 8.99 4.49
CA LEU A 124 -8.66 10.00 4.55
C LEU A 124 -9.56 9.79 5.78
N PRO A 125 -10.02 10.86 6.41
CA PRO A 125 -10.91 10.75 7.60
C PRO A 125 -12.16 9.90 7.37
N ARG A 126 -12.70 9.89 6.17
CA ARG A 126 -13.92 9.13 5.85
C ARG A 126 -13.70 7.64 5.61
N MET A 127 -12.43 7.22 5.46
CA MET A 127 -12.12 5.81 5.21
C MET A 127 -12.07 5.03 6.52
N THR A 128 -13.22 4.90 7.16
CA THR A 128 -13.33 4.34 8.50
C THR A 128 -13.00 2.85 8.57
N GLN A 129 -13.31 2.10 7.51
CA GLN A 129 -12.96 0.67 7.45
C GLN A 129 -11.46 0.47 7.37
N ALA A 130 -10.77 1.28 6.56
CA ALA A 130 -9.32 1.24 6.46
C ALA A 130 -8.68 1.59 7.81
N GLN A 131 -9.18 2.64 8.47
CA GLN A 131 -8.69 3.02 9.79
C GLN A 131 -8.86 1.90 10.81
N ALA A 132 -10.01 1.22 10.80
CA ALA A 132 -10.25 0.08 11.69
C ALA A 132 -9.25 -1.05 11.43
N LEU A 133 -8.96 -1.33 10.16
CA LEU A 133 -7.95 -2.33 9.79
C LEU A 133 -6.58 -1.91 10.33
N TYR A 134 -6.15 -0.67 10.10
CA TYR A 134 -4.84 -0.20 10.54
C TYR A 134 -4.71 -0.27 12.05
N ARG A 135 -5.73 0.15 12.80
CA ARG A 135 -5.71 0.05 14.26
C ARG A 135 -5.61 -1.42 14.71
N SER A 136 -6.35 -2.31 14.05
CA SER A 136 -6.29 -3.74 14.37
C SER A 136 -4.90 -4.34 14.11
N LEU A 137 -4.14 -3.71 13.21
CA LEU A 137 -2.78 -4.14 12.86
C LEU A 137 -1.70 -3.42 13.69
N GLY A 138 -2.09 -2.67 14.71
CA GLY A 138 -1.15 -2.05 15.63
C GLY A 138 -0.71 -0.63 15.25
N PHE A 139 -1.29 -0.05 14.21
CA PHE A 139 -1.05 1.37 13.92
C PHE A 139 -1.80 2.23 14.91
N ARG A 140 -1.18 3.33 15.31
CA ARG A 140 -1.82 4.36 16.13
C ARG A 140 -1.79 5.68 15.39
N GLN A 141 -2.81 6.48 15.59
CA GLN A 141 -2.87 7.81 14.98
C GLN A 141 -1.88 8.73 15.67
N THR A 142 -1.01 9.36 14.89
CA THR A 142 0.01 10.29 15.40
C THR A 142 -0.30 11.74 15.12
N GLY A 143 -1.24 12.02 14.24
CA GLY A 143 -1.59 13.39 13.92
C GLY A 143 -2.54 13.51 12.74
N ILE A 144 -2.72 14.74 12.32
CA ILE A 144 -3.52 15.11 11.15
C ILE A 144 -2.68 16.08 10.34
N ALA A 145 -2.49 15.78 9.06
CA ALA A 145 -1.85 16.73 8.17
C ALA A 145 -2.91 17.67 7.59
N ALA A 146 -2.66 18.98 7.69
CA ALA A 146 -3.57 20.00 7.20
C ALA A 146 -3.37 20.22 5.69
N SER A 147 -3.49 19.15 4.93
CA SER A 147 -3.47 19.20 3.47
C SER A 147 -4.89 19.37 2.94
N ASP A 148 -5.05 19.49 1.63
CA ASP A 148 -6.36 19.60 1.00
C ASP A 148 -6.51 18.44 0.00
N PRO A 149 -7.26 17.40 0.37
CA PRO A 149 -7.98 17.19 1.64
C PRO A 149 -7.04 16.87 2.80
N PRO A 150 -7.49 17.08 4.06
CA PRO A 150 -6.71 16.69 5.23
C PRO A 150 -6.60 15.17 5.30
N VAL A 151 -5.49 14.68 5.87
CA VAL A 151 -5.27 13.25 6.05
C VAL A 151 -4.91 12.94 7.49
N LEU A 152 -5.30 11.76 7.93
CA LEU A 152 -4.91 11.22 9.24
C LEU A 152 -3.58 10.50 9.08
N LEU A 153 -2.68 10.72 10.03
CA LEU A 153 -1.35 10.09 10.04
C LEU A 153 -1.33 8.96 11.06
N PHE A 154 -0.80 7.82 10.65
CA PHE A 154 -0.68 6.63 11.49
C PHE A 154 0.74 6.10 11.44
N GLU A 155 1.20 5.51 12.54
CA GLU A 155 2.50 4.87 12.62
C GLU A 155 2.44 3.61 13.47
N ARG A 156 3.34 2.67 13.17
CA ARG A 156 3.59 1.53 14.04
C ARG A 156 5.06 1.12 13.97
N GLU A 157 5.53 0.53 15.04
CA GLU A 157 6.84 -0.12 15.04
C GLU A 157 6.70 -1.48 14.36
N LEU A 158 7.71 -1.87 13.61
CA LEU A 158 7.70 -3.15 12.90
C LEU A 158 8.25 -4.30 13.74
N GLY A 159 9.02 -3.97 14.77
CA GLY A 159 9.69 -4.98 15.56
C GLY A 159 10.81 -5.67 14.79
N SER A 160 11.48 -6.60 15.46
CA SER A 160 12.57 -7.40 14.90
C SER A 160 12.11 -8.85 14.73
N GLY A 161 10.99 -9.07 14.10
CA GLY A 161 10.48 -10.40 13.86
C GLY A 161 11.06 -11.02 12.61
N PRO A 162 11.03 -12.34 12.49
CA PRO A 162 11.34 -12.99 11.23
C PRO A 162 10.30 -12.65 10.18
#